data_4cac4bed27bab46beda45b8c42abf93c
#
_entry.id   4cac4bed27bab46beda45b8c42abf93c
#
_cell.length_a   1.000
_cell.length_b   1.000
_cell.length_c   1.000
_cell.angle_alpha   90.00
_cell.angle_beta   90.00
_cell.angle_gamma   90.00
#
_symmetry.space_group_name_H-M   'P 1'
#
loop_
_entity.id
_entity.type
_entity.pdbx_description
1 polymer ?
#
loop_
_entity_poly.entity_id
_entity_poly.type
_entity_poly.pdbx_seq_one_letter_code
_entity_poly.pdbx_strand_id
1 'polypeptide(L)'
;MLITNEMQLKSFYTDQRIWQGISSIEVTRKGRIFVTFYSGGTKEEFGNFAIVIRSDDGVTYTEPIVAAYREGFRCFDPCLWIDPLERLWFTWALAPEDAVYASICDDPDGEELNWSEPFCIGHDVMMNKPVVLSTGEWLFPLAVWNCDVRTLAPEFDSKTPEKGSFVYKTSDNGKTFLKLGKADVPKRHFDEHMVVELQDGRLMMLVRTRYGIGVSYSYDRGATWTQGTDSGLGGPSSRFFISRLKSGRLLLINHVSFTRRNNLMALLSEDDGKTWSKGLMLDERSGVSYPDAKEADDGYIYITYDRDRGAFKKTLAEAESCAREILVARVTEKEILSGAVSCPGSYLKRVVSKLGKYRGPETNPYGEPGRYSDRELADKLIAELPGDKIISTVFDYYPVPCYAEDHGRLDAMIAEFESGNEADSKILCRIISSVRSVSRQEETNPMALRIRSWVEKHAVEDWSLAEMAEVLGISRFYMCHLFKKEFGLAILEYRNALRLTMAKQQLIRSNDLICKIAVECGFGTSSYFGEVFQESEGITPGQYRKLHQ
;
A
#
# COMPACT_ATOMS: atom_id res chain seq x y z
N MET A 1 1.85 6.42 3.56
CA MET A 1 1.69 7.10 4.86
C MET A 1 0.55 6.45 5.59
N LEU A 2 0.52 6.54 6.90
CA LEU A 2 -0.51 5.91 7.71
C LEU A 2 -1.57 6.94 8.09
N ILE A 3 -2.83 6.59 7.92
CA ILE A 3 -3.99 7.43 8.27
C ILE A 3 -4.72 6.74 9.42
N THR A 4 -4.81 7.44 10.56
CA THR A 4 -5.51 6.98 11.77
C THR A 4 -6.59 7.97 12.21
N ASN A 5 -6.64 9.15 11.59
CA ASN A 5 -7.64 10.16 11.89
C ASN A 5 -9.02 9.70 11.39
N GLU A 6 -10.01 9.67 12.28
CA GLU A 6 -11.37 9.18 12.02
C GLU A 6 -12.06 9.90 10.85
N MET A 7 -11.89 11.21 10.74
CA MET A 7 -12.47 12.00 9.65
C MET A 7 -11.91 11.59 8.28
N GLN A 8 -10.58 11.41 8.20
CA GLN A 8 -9.91 10.98 6.97
C GLN A 8 -10.24 9.53 6.62
N LEU A 9 -10.45 8.67 7.62
CA LEU A 9 -10.81 7.25 7.41
C LEU A 9 -12.16 7.07 6.72
N LYS A 10 -13.06 8.04 6.79
CA LYS A 10 -14.36 8.00 6.09
C LYS A 10 -14.22 7.84 4.58
N SER A 11 -13.15 8.36 3.97
CA SER A 11 -12.85 8.18 2.55
C SER A 11 -12.54 6.73 2.15
N PHE A 12 -12.33 5.85 3.12
CA PHE A 12 -12.02 4.43 2.90
C PHE A 12 -13.16 3.50 3.35
N TYR A 13 -14.31 4.01 3.73
CA TYR A 13 -15.46 3.23 4.20
C TYR A 13 -16.06 2.36 3.08
N THR A 14 -16.89 1.41 3.45
CA THR A 14 -17.45 0.40 2.53
C THR A 14 -18.19 0.98 1.35
N ASP A 15 -18.86 2.13 1.49
CA ASP A 15 -19.58 2.83 0.44
C ASP A 15 -18.70 3.75 -0.44
N GLN A 16 -17.43 3.92 -0.06
CA GLN A 16 -16.42 4.68 -0.79
C GLN A 16 -15.49 3.77 -1.63
N ARG A 17 -15.78 2.47 -1.70
CA ARG A 17 -14.91 1.48 -2.37
C ARG A 17 -15.67 0.73 -3.45
N ILE A 18 -15.01 0.50 -4.60
CA ILE A 18 -15.61 -0.23 -5.73
C ILE A 18 -15.28 -1.72 -5.66
N TRP A 19 -14.10 -2.07 -5.19
CA TRP A 19 -13.63 -3.45 -5.05
C TRP A 19 -12.81 -3.63 -3.78
N GLN A 20 -12.58 -4.88 -3.37
CA GLN A 20 -11.70 -5.23 -2.25
C GLN A 20 -11.17 -6.66 -2.39
N GLY A 21 -10.00 -6.95 -1.84
CA GLY A 21 -9.42 -8.30 -1.86
C GLY A 21 -8.02 -8.37 -1.27
N ILE A 22 -7.43 -9.56 -1.36
CA ILE A 22 -6.07 -9.87 -0.89
C ILE A 22 -5.97 -9.62 0.62
N SER A 23 -6.67 -10.47 1.38
CA SER A 23 -6.81 -10.31 2.82
C SER A 23 -5.72 -11.01 3.62
N SER A 24 -5.46 -10.49 4.83
CA SER A 24 -4.67 -11.13 5.87
C SER A 24 -5.35 -10.95 7.23
N ILE A 25 -5.12 -11.87 8.18
CA ILE A 25 -5.81 -11.93 9.47
C ILE A 25 -4.83 -12.16 10.63
N GLU A 26 -5.05 -11.48 11.74
CA GLU A 26 -4.42 -11.77 13.02
C GLU A 26 -5.44 -11.78 14.15
N VAL A 27 -5.12 -12.57 15.18
CA VAL A 27 -5.93 -12.69 16.39
C VAL A 27 -4.99 -12.54 17.59
N THR A 28 -5.31 -11.59 18.46
CA THR A 28 -4.54 -11.33 19.68
C THR A 28 -4.79 -12.41 20.75
N ARG A 29 -3.99 -12.41 21.80
CA ARG A 29 -4.19 -13.30 22.95
C ARG A 29 -5.54 -13.12 23.65
N LYS A 30 -6.09 -11.90 23.64
CA LYS A 30 -7.41 -11.62 24.21
C LYS A 30 -8.57 -11.94 23.25
N GLY A 31 -8.26 -12.40 22.04
CA GLY A 31 -9.25 -12.81 21.04
C GLY A 31 -9.74 -11.68 20.12
N ARG A 32 -9.14 -10.49 20.18
CA ARG A 32 -9.40 -9.41 19.23
C ARG A 32 -8.92 -9.81 17.84
N ILE A 33 -9.75 -9.63 16.84
CA ILE A 33 -9.48 -10.02 15.45
C ILE A 33 -9.18 -8.78 14.63
N PHE A 34 -8.10 -8.81 13.88
CA PHE A 34 -7.75 -7.81 12.87
C PHE A 34 -7.75 -8.45 11.49
N VAL A 35 -8.35 -7.78 10.52
CA VAL A 35 -8.34 -8.20 9.12
C VAL A 35 -7.88 -7.03 8.27
N THR A 36 -6.88 -7.25 7.43
CA THR A 36 -6.44 -6.28 6.43
C THR A 36 -6.78 -6.77 5.03
N PHE A 37 -6.98 -5.85 4.14
CA PHE A 37 -7.11 -6.05 2.70
C PHE A 37 -6.86 -4.73 2.00
N TYR A 38 -6.68 -4.75 0.67
CA TYR A 38 -6.59 -3.50 -0.06
C TYR A 38 -7.75 -3.32 -1.04
N SER A 39 -7.90 -2.09 -1.50
CA SER A 39 -9.05 -1.63 -2.24
C SER A 39 -8.67 -0.41 -3.09
N GLY A 40 -9.63 0.12 -3.81
CA GLY A 40 -9.43 1.32 -4.63
C GLY A 40 -10.60 1.60 -5.56
N GLY A 41 -10.29 2.21 -6.70
CA GLY A 41 -11.23 2.53 -7.78
C GLY A 41 -11.71 1.30 -8.54
N THR A 42 -11.39 1.21 -9.85
CA THR A 42 -11.93 0.13 -10.70
C THR A 42 -11.00 -1.06 -10.85
N LYS A 43 -9.72 -0.91 -10.54
CA LYS A 43 -8.69 -1.96 -10.72
C LYS A 43 -7.50 -1.76 -9.78
N GLU A 44 -6.55 -2.66 -9.86
CA GLU A 44 -5.28 -2.59 -9.17
C GLU A 44 -4.38 -1.56 -9.87
N GLU A 45 -4.32 -0.33 -9.35
CA GLU A 45 -3.66 0.83 -9.97
C GLU A 45 -3.23 1.87 -8.93
N PHE A 46 -2.65 2.99 -9.38
CA PHE A 46 -2.39 4.15 -8.53
C PHE A 46 -3.68 4.63 -7.85
N GLY A 47 -3.54 5.09 -6.60
CA GLY A 47 -4.67 5.44 -5.74
C GLY A 47 -5.25 4.27 -4.95
N ASN A 48 -4.76 3.04 -5.14
CA ASN A 48 -5.10 1.94 -4.25
C ASN A 48 -4.52 2.17 -2.85
N PHE A 49 -5.21 1.64 -1.85
CA PHE A 49 -4.89 1.78 -0.44
C PHE A 49 -5.13 0.46 0.31
N ALA A 50 -4.36 0.24 1.38
CA ALA A 50 -4.54 -0.89 2.27
C ALA A 50 -5.21 -0.42 3.57
N ILE A 51 -6.13 -1.21 4.11
CA ILE A 51 -6.91 -0.89 5.30
C ILE A 51 -6.94 -2.04 6.29
N VAL A 52 -7.19 -1.71 7.55
CA VAL A 52 -7.41 -2.69 8.62
C VAL A 52 -8.77 -2.44 9.25
N ILE A 53 -9.54 -3.51 9.43
CA ILE A 53 -10.78 -3.56 10.21
C ILE A 53 -10.57 -4.42 11.45
N ARG A 54 -11.39 -4.22 12.47
CA ARG A 54 -11.28 -4.89 13.77
C ARG A 54 -12.60 -5.51 14.19
N SER A 55 -12.52 -6.59 14.97
CA SER A 55 -13.63 -7.16 15.70
C SER A 55 -13.21 -7.57 17.11
N ASP A 56 -14.02 -7.23 18.11
CA ASP A 56 -13.80 -7.61 19.50
C ASP A 56 -14.65 -8.83 19.91
N ASP A 57 -15.66 -9.20 19.10
CA ASP A 57 -16.63 -10.27 19.37
C ASP A 57 -16.58 -11.41 18.33
N GLY A 58 -15.82 -11.25 17.24
CA GLY A 58 -15.76 -12.18 16.11
C GLY A 58 -17.03 -12.21 15.24
N VAL A 59 -17.95 -11.28 15.46
CA VAL A 59 -19.23 -11.18 14.75
C VAL A 59 -19.37 -9.84 14.03
N THR A 60 -19.14 -8.76 14.77
CA THR A 60 -19.26 -7.39 14.28
C THR A 60 -17.87 -6.84 13.95
N TYR A 61 -17.72 -6.31 12.74
CA TYR A 61 -16.46 -5.70 12.30
C TYR A 61 -16.65 -4.20 12.10
N THR A 62 -15.62 -3.44 12.45
CA THR A 62 -15.59 -1.99 12.29
C THR A 62 -15.46 -1.60 10.81
N GLU A 63 -15.75 -0.36 10.47
CA GLU A 63 -15.14 0.29 9.30
C GLU A 63 -13.63 0.42 9.52
N PRO A 64 -12.83 0.83 8.52
CA PRO A 64 -11.38 0.96 8.67
C PRO A 64 -10.96 1.76 9.89
N ILE A 65 -10.06 1.17 10.69
CA ILE A 65 -9.46 1.82 11.87
C ILE A 65 -8.09 2.43 11.56
N VAL A 66 -7.47 2.00 10.48
CA VAL A 66 -6.23 2.53 9.93
C VAL A 66 -6.17 2.26 8.43
N ALA A 67 -5.57 3.18 7.68
CA ALA A 67 -5.32 3.02 6.26
C ALA A 67 -3.87 3.38 5.92
N ALA A 68 -3.25 2.59 5.04
CA ALA A 68 -2.02 2.94 4.36
C ALA A 68 -2.40 3.53 3.00
N TYR A 69 -2.17 4.82 2.84
CA TYR A 69 -2.48 5.56 1.62
C TYR A 69 -1.44 6.64 1.36
N ARG A 70 -1.10 6.83 0.11
CA ARG A 70 -0.28 7.94 -0.36
C ARG A 70 -0.78 8.37 -1.73
N GLU A 71 -1.15 9.64 -1.86
CA GLU A 71 -1.63 10.20 -3.12
C GLU A 71 -0.62 10.00 -4.25
N GLY A 72 -1.10 9.60 -5.44
CA GLY A 72 -0.25 9.30 -6.59
C GLY A 72 0.55 7.99 -6.50
N PHE A 73 0.34 7.19 -5.45
CA PHE A 73 0.99 5.90 -5.24
C PHE A 73 -0.05 4.77 -5.19
N ARG A 74 0.44 3.54 -5.30
CA ARG A 74 -0.32 2.34 -5.05
C ARG A 74 0.18 1.70 -3.77
N CYS A 75 -0.66 1.63 -2.72
CA CYS A 75 -0.44 0.80 -1.54
C CYS A 75 -1.20 -0.50 -1.74
N PHE A 76 -0.53 -1.64 -1.69
CA PHE A 76 -1.11 -2.93 -2.05
C PHE A 76 -0.48 -4.10 -1.29
N ASP A 77 -1.05 -5.28 -1.47
CA ASP A 77 -0.59 -6.54 -0.89
C ASP A 77 -0.33 -6.44 0.63
N PRO A 78 -1.32 -5.99 1.42
CA PRO A 78 -1.12 -5.83 2.85
C PRO A 78 -1.02 -7.18 3.56
N CYS A 79 -0.26 -7.19 4.66
CA CYS A 79 -0.16 -8.32 5.56
C CYS A 79 -0.23 -7.86 7.02
N LEU A 80 -0.89 -8.63 7.86
CA LEU A 80 -0.85 -8.52 9.31
C LEU A 80 0.00 -9.64 9.89
N TRP A 81 0.73 -9.33 10.94
CA TRP A 81 1.50 -10.31 11.68
C TRP A 81 1.67 -9.88 13.13
N ILE A 82 1.37 -10.77 14.07
CA ILE A 82 1.69 -10.57 15.49
C ILE A 82 3.02 -11.27 15.75
N ASP A 83 4.01 -10.49 16.18
CA ASP A 83 5.36 -10.94 16.45
C ASP A 83 5.49 -11.61 17.83
N PRO A 84 6.65 -12.25 18.15
CA PRO A 84 6.86 -12.88 19.46
C PRO A 84 6.81 -11.93 20.65
N LEU A 85 6.84 -10.62 20.44
CA LEU A 85 6.66 -9.59 21.46
C LEU A 85 5.21 -9.13 21.60
N GLU A 86 4.25 -9.83 20.94
CA GLU A 86 2.82 -9.53 20.91
C GLU A 86 2.46 -8.19 20.22
N ARG A 87 3.35 -7.63 19.42
CA ARG A 87 3.09 -6.42 18.67
C ARG A 87 2.43 -6.76 17.33
N LEU A 88 1.45 -5.97 16.92
CA LEU A 88 0.78 -6.12 15.64
C LEU A 88 1.51 -5.31 14.56
N TRP A 89 2.01 -5.99 13.57
CA TRP A 89 2.60 -5.41 12.36
C TRP A 89 1.55 -5.28 11.28
N PHE A 90 1.48 -4.12 10.68
CA PHE A 90 0.75 -3.87 9.45
C PHE A 90 1.76 -3.51 8.36
N THR A 91 1.87 -4.34 7.33
CA THR A 91 2.81 -4.16 6.22
C THR A 91 2.06 -3.96 4.92
N TRP A 92 2.67 -3.24 3.98
CA TRP A 92 2.15 -3.03 2.63
C TRP A 92 3.28 -2.76 1.66
N ALA A 93 3.09 -3.14 0.39
CA ALA A 93 3.97 -2.74 -0.70
C ALA A 93 3.57 -1.37 -1.24
N LEU A 94 4.54 -0.59 -1.69
CA LEU A 94 4.35 0.77 -2.21
C LEU A 94 4.99 0.91 -3.60
N ALA A 95 4.19 1.11 -4.62
CA ALA A 95 4.65 1.43 -5.98
C ALA A 95 4.45 2.93 -6.27
N PRO A 96 5.39 3.59 -7.00
CA PRO A 96 6.54 3.03 -7.71
C PRO A 96 7.86 3.01 -6.91
N GLU A 97 7.82 3.10 -5.57
CA GLU A 97 9.05 3.10 -4.76
C GLU A 97 9.72 1.72 -4.69
N ASP A 98 9.02 0.64 -5.11
CA ASP A 98 9.47 -0.75 -4.98
C ASP A 98 9.94 -1.07 -3.55
N ALA A 99 9.11 -0.73 -2.58
CA ALA A 99 9.45 -0.86 -1.18
C ALA A 99 8.30 -1.47 -0.37
N VAL A 100 8.65 -2.25 0.64
CA VAL A 100 7.72 -2.76 1.66
C VAL A 100 7.84 -1.92 2.90
N TYR A 101 6.74 -1.31 3.29
CA TYR A 101 6.62 -0.52 4.51
C TYR A 101 5.90 -1.31 5.60
N ALA A 102 6.23 -0.99 6.83
CA ALA A 102 5.56 -1.48 8.02
C ALA A 102 5.23 -0.36 8.98
N SER A 103 4.16 -0.54 9.73
CA SER A 103 3.86 0.19 10.97
C SER A 103 3.51 -0.83 12.05
N ILE A 104 3.87 -0.54 13.30
CA ILE A 104 3.72 -1.46 14.43
C ILE A 104 2.80 -0.82 15.47
N CYS A 105 1.83 -1.60 15.95
CA CYS A 105 1.05 -1.29 17.15
C CYS A 105 1.57 -2.14 18.31
N ASP A 106 2.14 -1.50 19.32
CA ASP A 106 2.80 -2.18 20.46
C ASP A 106 1.79 -2.86 21.40
N ASP A 107 0.58 -2.32 21.53
CA ASP A 107 -0.50 -2.91 22.33
C ASP A 107 -1.78 -3.05 21.48
N PRO A 108 -1.88 -4.15 20.68
CA PRO A 108 -3.06 -4.36 19.86
C PRO A 108 -4.33 -4.70 20.65
N ASP A 109 -4.22 -5.01 21.94
CA ASP A 109 -5.32 -5.25 22.85
C ASP A 109 -5.72 -4.01 23.68
N GLY A 110 -5.04 -2.89 23.48
CA GLY A 110 -5.34 -1.62 24.11
C GLY A 110 -6.66 -1.01 23.65
N GLU A 111 -7.19 -0.06 24.40
CA GLU A 111 -8.37 0.73 24.01
C GLU A 111 -8.04 1.61 22.82
N GLU A 112 -6.90 2.30 22.87
CA GLU A 112 -6.34 3.10 21.79
C GLU A 112 -5.22 2.34 21.09
N LEU A 113 -5.30 2.29 19.76
CA LEU A 113 -4.30 1.64 18.93
C LEU A 113 -3.27 2.67 18.46
N ASN A 114 -2.11 2.67 19.08
CA ASN A 114 -1.01 3.57 18.75
C ASN A 114 -0.07 2.90 17.74
N TRP A 115 -0.04 3.43 16.52
CA TRP A 115 0.78 2.94 15.44
C TRP A 115 2.09 3.73 15.34
N SER A 116 3.20 3.03 15.11
CA SER A 116 4.48 3.67 14.84
C SER A 116 4.46 4.42 13.50
N GLU A 117 5.37 5.39 13.34
CA GLU A 117 5.65 5.92 12.01
C GLU A 117 6.05 4.79 11.06
N PRO A 118 5.57 4.82 9.80
CA PRO A 118 5.94 3.83 8.80
C PRO A 118 7.44 3.81 8.52
N PHE A 119 8.02 2.61 8.46
CA PHE A 119 9.42 2.40 8.11
C PHE A 119 9.56 1.33 7.03
N CYS A 120 10.64 1.40 6.24
CA CYS A 120 10.91 0.45 5.18
C CYS A 120 11.58 -0.82 5.74
N ILE A 121 11.01 -1.99 5.39
CA ILE A 121 11.60 -3.31 5.69
C ILE A 121 12.65 -3.69 4.64
N GLY A 122 12.34 -3.42 3.38
CA GLY A 122 13.17 -3.79 2.25
C GLY A 122 12.54 -3.37 0.93
N HIS A 123 13.21 -3.73 -0.15
CA HIS A 123 12.71 -3.44 -1.50
C HIS A 123 11.86 -4.59 -2.00
N ASP A 124 10.92 -4.28 -2.91
CA ASP A 124 10.07 -5.20 -3.64
C ASP A 124 8.71 -5.48 -2.97
N VAL A 125 8.19 -6.72 -3.01
CA VAL A 125 6.81 -7.02 -2.59
C VAL A 125 6.78 -8.10 -1.53
N MET A 126 6.02 -7.86 -0.48
CA MET A 126 5.69 -8.86 0.55
C MET A 126 4.18 -8.84 0.79
N MET A 127 3.56 -10.02 0.79
CA MET A 127 2.13 -10.16 1.14
C MET A 127 1.87 -11.30 2.12
N ASN A 128 2.91 -12.02 2.52
CA ASN A 128 2.80 -13.20 3.37
C ASN A 128 3.51 -12.99 4.70
N LYS A 129 3.05 -13.71 5.73
CA LYS A 129 3.56 -13.59 7.09
C LYS A 129 5.03 -13.97 7.19
N PRO A 130 5.80 -13.26 8.02
CA PRO A 130 7.12 -13.72 8.45
C PRO A 130 7.04 -15.06 9.19
N VAL A 131 8.13 -15.80 9.17
CA VAL A 131 8.33 -17.01 10.00
C VAL A 131 9.37 -16.73 11.09
N VAL A 132 9.08 -17.17 12.31
CA VAL A 132 10.02 -17.17 13.42
C VAL A 132 10.73 -18.51 13.45
N LEU A 133 12.05 -18.51 13.32
CA LEU A 133 12.84 -19.72 13.35
C LEU A 133 13.02 -20.22 14.81
N SER A 134 13.25 -21.51 14.96
CA SER A 134 13.55 -22.15 16.27
C SER A 134 14.77 -21.53 16.96
N THR A 135 15.64 -20.85 16.23
CA THR A 135 16.82 -20.14 16.70
C THR A 135 16.55 -18.67 17.08
N GLY A 136 15.31 -18.19 16.89
CA GLY A 136 14.83 -16.86 17.30
C GLY A 136 14.91 -15.76 16.25
N GLU A 137 15.55 -15.99 15.08
CA GLU A 137 15.54 -15.04 13.98
C GLU A 137 14.17 -15.05 13.27
N TRP A 138 13.79 -13.92 12.69
CA TRP A 138 12.60 -13.80 11.88
C TRP A 138 12.97 -13.67 10.41
N LEU A 139 12.28 -14.40 9.56
CA LEU A 139 12.45 -14.34 8.11
C LEU A 139 11.20 -13.74 7.45
N PHE A 140 11.40 -12.70 6.68
CA PHE A 140 10.38 -11.99 5.92
C PHE A 140 10.47 -12.40 4.44
N PRO A 141 9.37 -12.89 3.82
CA PRO A 141 9.36 -13.33 2.43
C PRO A 141 9.10 -12.15 1.48
N LEU A 142 10.16 -11.53 0.97
CA LEU A 142 10.06 -10.44 -0.01
C LEU A 142 10.44 -10.96 -1.40
N ALA A 143 9.68 -10.57 -2.43
CA ALA A 143 9.87 -11.00 -3.80
C ALA A 143 10.22 -9.86 -4.75
N VAL A 144 11.17 -10.10 -5.63
CA VAL A 144 11.33 -9.34 -6.87
C VAL A 144 10.66 -10.11 -7.99
N TRP A 145 9.55 -9.60 -8.47
CA TRP A 145 8.71 -10.33 -9.41
C TRP A 145 9.37 -10.61 -10.76
N ASN A 146 9.06 -11.78 -11.31
CA ASN A 146 9.57 -12.24 -12.60
C ASN A 146 8.54 -12.13 -13.75
N CYS A 147 7.31 -11.78 -13.45
CA CYS A 147 6.31 -11.56 -14.47
C CYS A 147 6.55 -10.22 -15.18
N ASP A 148 6.15 -10.16 -16.43
CA ASP A 148 6.13 -8.91 -17.17
C ASP A 148 4.97 -8.06 -16.66
N VAL A 149 5.18 -7.47 -15.50
CA VAL A 149 4.19 -6.63 -14.81
C VAL A 149 3.94 -5.34 -15.59
N ARG A 150 4.80 -4.99 -16.55
CA ARG A 150 4.66 -3.80 -17.41
C ARG A 150 3.34 -3.77 -18.17
N THR A 151 2.74 -4.92 -18.43
CA THR A 151 1.41 -5.00 -19.05
C THR A 151 0.27 -4.86 -18.06
N LEU A 152 0.50 -5.14 -16.77
CA LEU A 152 -0.50 -5.10 -15.69
C LEU A 152 -0.34 -3.88 -14.80
N ALA A 153 0.90 -3.43 -14.61
CA ALA A 153 1.28 -2.27 -13.83
C ALA A 153 2.60 -1.71 -14.41
N PRO A 154 2.53 -0.82 -15.42
CA PRO A 154 3.71 -0.26 -16.09
C PRO A 154 4.64 0.51 -15.13
N GLU A 155 4.14 0.90 -13.99
CA GLU A 155 4.86 1.51 -12.88
C GLU A 155 5.81 0.55 -12.14
N PHE A 156 5.67 -0.76 -12.35
CA PHE A 156 6.46 -1.80 -11.71
C PHE A 156 7.71 -2.15 -12.54
N ASP A 157 8.66 -1.26 -12.63
CA ASP A 157 9.99 -1.60 -13.10
C ASP A 157 10.90 -1.71 -11.87
N SER A 158 10.98 -2.92 -11.31
CA SER A 158 11.87 -3.17 -10.18
C SER A 158 13.28 -2.71 -10.53
N LYS A 159 13.80 -1.77 -9.77
CA LYS A 159 15.17 -1.25 -9.91
C LYS A 159 16.21 -2.30 -9.53
N THR A 160 15.76 -3.41 -8.95
CA THR A 160 16.62 -4.51 -8.54
C THR A 160 16.89 -5.42 -9.73
N PRO A 161 18.15 -5.54 -10.21
CA PRO A 161 18.45 -6.35 -11.39
C PRO A 161 18.25 -7.85 -11.16
N GLU A 162 18.23 -8.29 -9.91
CA GLU A 162 18.16 -9.68 -9.54
C GLU A 162 16.75 -10.05 -9.08
N LYS A 163 16.02 -10.81 -9.91
CA LYS A 163 14.67 -11.29 -9.64
C LYS A 163 14.66 -12.59 -8.87
N GLY A 164 13.70 -12.78 -7.96
CA GLY A 164 13.60 -14.01 -7.16
C GLY A 164 12.68 -13.90 -5.95
N SER A 165 12.45 -15.07 -5.36
CA SER A 165 11.76 -15.20 -4.08
C SER A 165 12.80 -15.12 -2.95
N PHE A 166 13.03 -13.91 -2.43
CA PHE A 166 14.03 -13.63 -1.40
C PHE A 166 13.50 -13.86 0.00
N VAL A 167 14.40 -13.93 0.96
CA VAL A 167 14.11 -13.77 2.38
C VAL A 167 14.97 -12.66 2.98
N TYR A 168 14.38 -11.91 3.88
CA TYR A 168 15.05 -10.88 4.68
C TYR A 168 15.03 -11.34 6.13
N LYS A 169 16.16 -11.23 6.82
CA LYS A 169 16.33 -11.66 8.20
C LYS A 169 16.42 -10.47 9.14
N THR A 170 15.75 -10.57 10.28
CA THR A 170 16.04 -9.75 11.47
C THR A 170 16.43 -10.63 12.64
N SER A 171 17.34 -10.14 13.48
CA SER A 171 17.80 -10.79 14.72
C SER A 171 17.72 -9.83 15.92
N ASP A 172 17.10 -8.66 15.73
CA ASP A 172 17.00 -7.58 16.71
C ASP A 172 15.55 -7.08 16.90
N ASN A 173 14.60 -8.02 16.75
CA ASN A 173 13.17 -7.77 16.90
C ASN A 173 12.61 -6.73 15.91
N GLY A 174 13.11 -6.77 14.66
CA GLY A 174 12.60 -5.97 13.58
C GLY A 174 13.15 -4.54 13.50
N LYS A 175 14.30 -4.28 14.12
CA LYS A 175 14.97 -2.96 14.01
C LYS A 175 15.82 -2.85 12.76
N THR A 176 16.48 -3.94 12.37
CA THR A 176 17.29 -4.01 11.15
C THR A 176 16.96 -5.26 10.33
N PHE A 177 17.12 -5.15 9.02
CA PHE A 177 16.80 -6.22 8.07
C PHE A 177 17.98 -6.48 7.15
N LEU A 178 18.35 -7.77 7.04
CA LEU A 178 19.41 -8.24 6.17
C LEU A 178 18.82 -9.08 5.04
N LYS A 179 18.99 -8.66 3.79
CA LYS A 179 18.63 -9.46 2.62
C LYS A 179 19.54 -10.69 2.57
N LEU A 180 18.93 -11.86 2.51
CA LEU A 180 19.61 -13.15 2.38
C LEU A 180 19.52 -13.69 0.94
N GLY A 181 19.55 -15.02 0.79
CA GLY A 181 19.43 -15.69 -0.49
C GLY A 181 18.03 -15.70 -1.08
N LYS A 182 17.95 -16.16 -2.31
CA LYS A 182 16.69 -16.35 -3.04
C LYS A 182 16.53 -17.76 -3.55
N ALA A 183 15.29 -18.21 -3.68
CA ALA A 183 14.95 -19.37 -4.48
C ALA A 183 14.71 -18.95 -5.94
N ASP A 184 15.21 -19.78 -6.87
CA ASP A 184 14.90 -19.67 -8.29
C ASP A 184 14.01 -20.85 -8.69
N VAL A 185 12.70 -20.58 -8.80
CA VAL A 185 11.68 -21.59 -9.09
C VAL A 185 11.20 -21.40 -10.53
N PRO A 186 11.21 -22.45 -11.36
CA PRO A 186 10.75 -22.35 -12.76
C PRO A 186 9.29 -21.90 -12.86
N LYS A 187 8.99 -21.03 -13.84
CA LYS A 187 7.64 -20.54 -14.13
C LYS A 187 6.94 -19.87 -12.95
N ARG A 188 7.69 -19.34 -11.98
CA ARG A 188 7.11 -18.52 -10.91
C ARG A 188 6.31 -17.35 -11.50
N HIS A 189 5.26 -16.95 -10.76
CA HIS A 189 4.31 -15.95 -11.24
C HIS A 189 3.82 -15.13 -10.06
N PHE A 190 4.27 -13.87 -9.92
CA PHE A 190 4.11 -13.00 -8.75
C PHE A 190 4.75 -13.55 -7.46
N ASP A 191 5.51 -14.62 -7.54
CA ASP A 191 6.18 -15.32 -6.44
C ASP A 191 5.25 -15.64 -5.25
N GLU A 192 4.73 -14.67 -4.53
CA GLU A 192 3.81 -14.81 -3.38
C GLU A 192 4.22 -15.98 -2.46
N HIS A 193 5.54 -16.09 -2.24
CA HIS A 193 6.13 -17.23 -1.56
C HIS A 193 5.95 -17.18 -0.06
N MET A 194 6.02 -18.36 0.56
CA MET A 194 5.99 -18.56 2.00
C MET A 194 7.10 -19.51 2.42
N VAL A 195 7.60 -19.33 3.63
CA VAL A 195 8.66 -20.13 4.22
C VAL A 195 8.15 -20.80 5.48
N VAL A 196 8.50 -22.08 5.65
CA VAL A 196 8.31 -22.82 6.92
C VAL A 196 9.59 -23.52 7.31
N GLU A 197 9.86 -23.58 8.61
CA GLU A 197 10.93 -24.39 9.17
C GLU A 197 10.41 -25.83 9.36
N LEU A 198 11.13 -26.80 8.79
CA LEU A 198 10.83 -28.23 8.92
C LEU A 198 11.35 -28.78 10.26
N GLN A 199 10.87 -29.96 10.68
CA GLN A 199 11.26 -30.58 11.94
C GLN A 199 12.76 -30.89 12.04
N ASP A 200 13.41 -31.05 10.91
CA ASP A 200 14.86 -31.29 10.81
C ASP A 200 15.71 -30.00 10.72
N GLY A 201 15.07 -28.83 10.86
CA GLY A 201 15.72 -27.52 10.83
C GLY A 201 15.98 -26.95 9.43
N ARG A 202 15.66 -27.68 8.36
CA ARG A 202 15.67 -27.12 6.99
C ARG A 202 14.53 -26.13 6.82
N LEU A 203 14.72 -25.19 5.91
CA LEU A 203 13.63 -24.33 5.47
C LEU A 203 13.05 -24.87 4.17
N MET A 204 11.72 -24.87 4.08
CA MET A 204 10.98 -25.13 2.86
C MET A 204 10.32 -23.83 2.42
N MET A 205 10.60 -23.42 1.19
CA MET A 205 9.93 -22.29 0.54
C MET A 205 8.97 -22.81 -0.52
N LEU A 206 7.72 -22.47 -0.40
CA LEU A 206 6.71 -22.69 -1.44
C LEU A 206 6.48 -21.40 -2.22
N VAL A 207 6.40 -21.49 -3.54
CA VAL A 207 6.33 -20.34 -4.46
C VAL A 207 5.17 -20.51 -5.43
N ARG A 208 4.38 -19.48 -5.63
CA ARG A 208 3.32 -19.45 -6.64
C ARG A 208 3.93 -19.52 -8.05
N THR A 209 3.41 -20.42 -8.86
CA THR A 209 3.86 -20.63 -10.24
C THR A 209 2.67 -20.68 -11.20
N ARG A 210 2.96 -20.76 -12.51
CA ARG A 210 1.92 -20.95 -13.53
C ARG A 210 1.33 -22.38 -13.54
N TYR A 211 2.02 -23.35 -12.91
CA TYR A 211 1.55 -24.74 -12.78
C TYR A 211 0.97 -25.07 -11.38
N GLY A 212 0.90 -24.09 -10.50
CA GLY A 212 0.42 -24.22 -9.12
C GLY A 212 1.50 -23.78 -8.13
N ILE A 213 2.10 -24.69 -7.39
CA ILE A 213 3.05 -24.41 -6.32
C ILE A 213 4.39 -25.08 -6.62
N GLY A 214 5.45 -24.29 -6.67
CA GLY A 214 6.83 -24.77 -6.70
C GLY A 214 7.44 -24.85 -5.31
N VAL A 215 8.54 -25.56 -5.15
CA VAL A 215 9.24 -25.75 -3.89
C VAL A 215 10.75 -25.61 -4.04
N SER A 216 11.39 -25.02 -3.03
CA SER A 216 12.84 -24.97 -2.86
C SER A 216 13.18 -25.14 -1.38
N TYR A 217 14.39 -25.59 -1.08
CA TYR A 217 14.84 -25.87 0.28
C TYR A 217 16.13 -25.10 0.59
N SER A 218 16.27 -24.69 1.85
CA SER A 218 17.51 -24.14 2.38
C SER A 218 18.01 -24.97 3.55
N TYR A 219 19.33 -25.20 3.60
CA TYR A 219 20.04 -25.94 4.64
C TYR A 219 20.88 -25.04 5.55
N ASP A 220 20.88 -23.74 5.26
CA ASP A 220 21.71 -22.70 5.88
C ASP A 220 20.89 -21.47 6.30
N ARG A 221 19.65 -21.71 6.75
CA ARG A 221 18.72 -20.69 7.28
C ARG A 221 18.40 -19.55 6.29
N GLY A 222 18.28 -19.91 5.01
CA GLY A 222 17.86 -18.98 3.98
C GLY A 222 18.99 -18.22 3.29
N ALA A 223 20.27 -18.52 3.62
CA ALA A 223 21.40 -17.92 2.93
C ALA A 223 21.53 -18.42 1.49
N THR A 224 21.27 -19.72 1.27
CA THR A 224 21.21 -20.32 -0.07
C THR A 224 19.99 -21.24 -0.20
N TRP A 225 19.55 -21.44 -1.45
CA TRP A 225 18.38 -22.24 -1.77
C TRP A 225 18.67 -23.23 -2.89
N THR A 226 18.09 -24.40 -2.82
CA THR A 226 18.20 -25.41 -3.90
C THR A 226 17.54 -24.90 -5.16
N GLN A 227 17.87 -25.48 -6.31
CA GLN A 227 17.10 -25.28 -7.53
C GLN A 227 15.65 -25.67 -7.28
N GLY A 228 14.73 -24.74 -7.59
CA GLY A 228 13.31 -24.96 -7.39
C GLY A 228 12.72 -26.00 -8.34
N THR A 229 11.75 -26.75 -7.85
CA THR A 229 11.03 -27.79 -8.60
C THR A 229 9.52 -27.66 -8.39
N ASP A 230 8.74 -28.44 -9.10
CA ASP A 230 7.30 -28.62 -8.82
C ASP A 230 7.13 -29.34 -7.49
N SER A 231 6.28 -28.80 -6.62
CA SER A 231 5.98 -29.42 -5.32
C SER A 231 5.03 -30.62 -5.43
N GLY A 232 4.33 -30.79 -6.55
CA GLY A 232 3.25 -31.76 -6.72
C GLY A 232 1.93 -31.38 -6.03
N LEU A 233 1.88 -30.25 -5.33
CA LEU A 233 0.66 -29.81 -4.62
C LEU A 233 -0.46 -29.28 -5.54
N GLY A 234 -0.10 -28.89 -6.79
CA GLY A 234 -1.05 -28.33 -7.73
C GLY A 234 -1.59 -26.97 -7.27
N GLY A 235 -2.75 -26.58 -7.82
CA GLY A 235 -3.41 -25.33 -7.55
C GLY A 235 -3.49 -24.42 -8.78
N PRO A 236 -4.44 -23.45 -8.83
CA PRO A 236 -4.42 -22.41 -9.85
C PRO A 236 -3.24 -21.46 -9.60
N SER A 237 -2.88 -20.63 -10.60
CA SER A 237 -1.94 -19.53 -10.33
C SER A 237 -2.61 -18.50 -9.39
N SER A 238 -2.51 -18.74 -8.10
CA SER A 238 -3.10 -17.96 -7.00
C SER A 238 -2.24 -18.10 -5.74
N ARG A 239 -2.37 -17.16 -4.81
CA ARG A 239 -1.82 -17.29 -3.47
C ARG A 239 -2.40 -18.54 -2.79
N PHE A 240 -1.58 -19.23 -2.04
CA PHE A 240 -1.88 -20.28 -1.07
C PHE A 240 -1.45 -19.79 0.32
N PHE A 241 -1.65 -20.59 1.35
CA PHE A 241 -1.13 -20.34 2.69
C PHE A 241 -0.51 -21.61 3.26
N ILE A 242 0.65 -21.48 3.91
CA ILE A 242 1.29 -22.56 4.66
C ILE A 242 1.87 -22.02 5.96
N SER A 243 1.67 -22.76 7.05
CA SER A 243 2.31 -22.49 8.34
C SER A 243 2.45 -23.75 9.18
N ARG A 244 3.34 -23.71 10.18
CA ARG A 244 3.41 -24.73 11.22
C ARG A 244 2.50 -24.34 12.37
N LEU A 245 1.63 -25.25 12.78
CA LEU A 245 0.72 -25.11 13.92
C LEU A 245 1.43 -25.48 15.23
N LYS A 246 0.85 -25.08 16.34
CA LYS A 246 1.33 -25.40 17.71
C LYS A 246 1.43 -26.90 17.96
N SER A 247 0.59 -27.71 17.30
CA SER A 247 0.67 -29.17 17.33
C SER A 247 1.90 -29.76 16.66
N GLY A 248 2.64 -28.95 15.88
CA GLY A 248 3.74 -29.39 15.03
C GLY A 248 3.32 -29.80 13.61
N ARG A 249 2.01 -29.86 13.31
CA ARG A 249 1.50 -30.12 11.95
C ARG A 249 1.71 -28.93 11.04
N LEU A 250 1.89 -29.20 9.75
CA LEU A 250 1.78 -28.15 8.74
C LEU A 250 0.31 -27.97 8.33
N LEU A 251 -0.16 -26.73 8.31
CA LEU A 251 -1.42 -26.32 7.71
C LEU A 251 -1.14 -25.80 6.30
N LEU A 252 -1.80 -26.37 5.29
CA LEU A 252 -1.84 -25.83 3.93
C LEU A 252 -3.27 -25.43 3.59
N ILE A 253 -3.43 -24.22 3.08
CA ILE A 253 -4.71 -23.78 2.50
C ILE A 253 -4.48 -23.53 1.01
N ASN A 254 -5.16 -24.34 0.19
CA ASN A 254 -4.98 -24.36 -1.25
C ASN A 254 -6.27 -24.77 -1.96
N HIS A 255 -6.34 -24.59 -3.24
CA HIS A 255 -7.42 -25.06 -4.10
C HIS A 255 -7.18 -26.54 -4.49
N VAL A 256 -8.17 -27.39 -4.24
CA VAL A 256 -8.08 -28.83 -4.53
C VAL A 256 -9.21 -29.24 -5.47
N SER A 257 -8.92 -30.09 -6.45
CA SER A 257 -9.89 -30.48 -7.49
C SER A 257 -10.59 -29.27 -8.14
N PHE A 258 -9.80 -28.26 -8.46
CA PHE A 258 -10.25 -26.95 -8.92
C PHE A 258 -10.47 -26.92 -10.44
N THR A 259 -11.33 -26.01 -10.87
CA THR A 259 -11.44 -25.64 -12.30
C THR A 259 -10.87 -24.25 -12.58
N ARG A 260 -10.93 -23.38 -11.58
CA ARG A 260 -10.35 -22.03 -11.53
C ARG A 260 -10.03 -21.72 -10.06
N ARG A 261 -10.27 -20.51 -9.57
CA ARG A 261 -10.21 -20.16 -8.16
C ARG A 261 -11.52 -20.57 -7.47
N ASN A 262 -11.62 -21.83 -7.12
CA ASN A 262 -12.74 -22.45 -6.40
C ASN A 262 -12.23 -23.61 -5.56
N ASN A 263 -13.07 -24.24 -4.77
CA ASN A 263 -12.73 -25.38 -3.91
C ASN A 263 -11.52 -25.08 -3.00
N LEU A 264 -11.62 -24.01 -2.21
CA LEU A 264 -10.62 -23.67 -1.22
C LEU A 264 -10.70 -24.63 -0.05
N MET A 265 -9.61 -25.32 0.26
CA MET A 265 -9.52 -26.35 1.30
C MET A 265 -8.40 -26.06 2.29
N ALA A 266 -8.61 -26.45 3.54
CA ALA A 266 -7.58 -26.57 4.56
C ALA A 266 -7.14 -28.04 4.69
N LEU A 267 -5.82 -28.30 4.66
CA LEU A 267 -5.20 -29.62 4.76
C LEU A 267 -4.13 -29.60 5.85
N LEU A 268 -3.91 -30.75 6.49
CA LEU A 268 -2.88 -30.93 7.50
C LEU A 268 -1.89 -32.00 7.08
N SER A 269 -0.59 -31.78 7.42
CA SER A 269 0.48 -32.75 7.25
C SER A 269 1.18 -33.01 8.58
N GLU A 270 1.46 -34.27 8.89
CA GLU A 270 2.20 -34.71 10.08
C GLU A 270 3.68 -35.03 9.79
N ASP A 271 4.05 -35.05 8.50
CA ASP A 271 5.35 -35.52 8.00
C ASP A 271 6.10 -34.49 7.15
N ASP A 272 5.95 -33.20 7.54
CA ASP A 272 6.60 -32.06 6.86
C ASP A 272 6.24 -31.92 5.38
N GLY A 273 4.97 -32.15 5.06
CA GLY A 273 4.40 -31.91 3.74
C GLY A 273 4.60 -33.07 2.75
N LYS A 274 5.06 -34.22 3.19
CA LYS A 274 5.18 -35.41 2.32
C LYS A 274 3.81 -36.02 2.02
N THR A 275 2.93 -36.06 3.02
CA THR A 275 1.54 -36.47 2.86
C THR A 275 0.59 -35.47 3.49
N TRP A 276 -0.64 -35.40 2.96
CA TRP A 276 -1.67 -34.46 3.40
C TRP A 276 -2.97 -35.18 3.74
N SER A 277 -3.69 -34.67 4.75
CA SER A 277 -5.01 -35.15 5.13
C SER A 277 -6.02 -34.98 3.99
N LYS A 278 -7.20 -35.60 4.13
CA LYS A 278 -8.32 -35.35 3.20
C LYS A 278 -8.77 -33.89 3.22
N GLY A 279 -8.57 -33.21 4.33
CA GLY A 279 -8.84 -31.78 4.52
C GLY A 279 -10.31 -31.44 4.69
N LEU A 280 -10.54 -30.16 4.98
CA LEU A 280 -11.85 -29.56 5.14
C LEU A 280 -12.10 -28.57 3.99
N MET A 281 -13.23 -28.71 3.30
CA MET A 281 -13.71 -27.74 2.32
C MET A 281 -14.14 -26.47 3.04
N LEU A 282 -13.42 -25.37 2.81
CA LEU A 282 -13.74 -24.05 3.35
C LEU A 282 -14.79 -23.34 2.49
N ASP A 283 -14.58 -23.35 1.18
CA ASP A 283 -15.48 -22.72 0.23
C ASP A 283 -15.35 -23.33 -1.17
N GLU A 284 -16.42 -23.90 -1.67
CA GLU A 284 -16.50 -24.51 -3.01
C GLU A 284 -16.81 -23.50 -4.12
N ARG A 285 -17.27 -22.32 -3.76
CA ARG A 285 -17.76 -21.31 -4.71
C ARG A 285 -16.66 -20.78 -5.61
N SER A 286 -17.06 -20.28 -6.78
CA SER A 286 -16.16 -19.62 -7.72
C SER A 286 -15.73 -18.23 -7.21
N GLY A 287 -14.52 -17.82 -7.58
CA GLY A 287 -13.97 -16.50 -7.28
C GLY A 287 -13.34 -16.38 -5.88
N VAL A 288 -13.24 -17.49 -5.12
CA VAL A 288 -12.54 -17.51 -3.83
C VAL A 288 -11.03 -17.52 -4.04
N SER A 289 -10.28 -16.71 -3.27
CA SER A 289 -8.82 -16.63 -3.43
C SER A 289 -8.12 -15.97 -2.25
N TYR A 290 -6.81 -16.01 -2.27
CA TYR A 290 -5.91 -15.30 -1.36
C TYR A 290 -6.14 -15.62 0.13
N PRO A 291 -6.04 -16.91 0.52
CA PRO A 291 -6.16 -17.30 1.91
C PRO A 291 -4.98 -16.80 2.74
N ASP A 292 -5.28 -16.46 3.99
CA ASP A 292 -4.32 -16.25 5.06
C ASP A 292 -4.89 -16.82 6.35
N ALA A 293 -4.04 -17.22 7.32
CA ALA A 293 -4.54 -17.83 8.55
C ALA A 293 -3.71 -17.47 9.79
N LYS A 294 -4.37 -17.64 10.93
CA LYS A 294 -3.79 -17.57 12.27
C LYS A 294 -4.38 -18.65 13.16
N GLU A 295 -3.51 -19.45 13.77
CA GLU A 295 -3.86 -20.27 14.92
C GLU A 295 -3.84 -19.40 16.17
N ALA A 296 -4.99 -19.27 16.84
CA ALA A 296 -5.15 -18.47 18.04
C ALA A 296 -4.92 -19.30 19.33
N ASP A 297 -4.88 -18.62 20.48
CA ASP A 297 -4.68 -19.27 21.78
C ASP A 297 -5.93 -20.02 22.26
N ASP A 298 -7.10 -19.73 21.67
CA ASP A 298 -8.36 -20.43 21.94
C ASP A 298 -8.44 -21.81 21.25
N GLY A 299 -7.40 -22.24 20.54
CA GLY A 299 -7.32 -23.52 19.83
C GLY A 299 -8.05 -23.54 18.49
N TYR A 300 -8.56 -22.41 18.03
CA TYR A 300 -9.12 -22.28 16.70
C TYR A 300 -8.13 -21.71 15.70
N ILE A 301 -8.33 -22.08 14.46
CA ILE A 301 -7.63 -21.54 13.30
C ILE A 301 -8.60 -20.60 12.59
N TYR A 302 -8.25 -19.34 12.52
CA TYR A 302 -8.97 -18.29 11.80
C TYR A 302 -8.38 -18.16 10.41
N ILE A 303 -9.19 -18.27 9.38
CA ILE A 303 -8.78 -18.29 7.98
C ILE A 303 -9.58 -17.22 7.24
N THR A 304 -8.87 -16.20 6.73
CA THR A 304 -9.50 -15.20 5.85
C THR A 304 -9.23 -15.51 4.38
N TYR A 305 -10.12 -15.10 3.52
CA TYR A 305 -9.98 -15.14 2.06
C TYR A 305 -10.96 -14.15 1.41
N ASP A 306 -10.71 -13.82 0.15
CA ASP A 306 -11.63 -12.98 -0.63
C ASP A 306 -12.51 -13.81 -1.57
N ARG A 307 -13.64 -13.22 -1.99
CA ARG A 307 -14.51 -13.79 -3.02
C ARG A 307 -14.99 -12.73 -3.98
N ASP A 308 -14.72 -12.97 -5.28
CA ASP A 308 -15.22 -12.18 -6.41
C ASP A 308 -15.04 -10.67 -6.19
N ARG A 309 -13.79 -10.24 -6.17
CA ARG A 309 -13.31 -8.91 -5.74
C ARG A 309 -14.02 -7.72 -6.39
N GLY A 310 -14.49 -7.88 -7.64
CA GLY A 310 -15.06 -6.78 -8.42
C GLY A 310 -14.03 -5.93 -9.16
N ALA A 311 -12.74 -6.17 -9.01
CA ALA A 311 -11.68 -5.47 -9.74
C ALA A 311 -11.67 -5.83 -11.24
N PHE A 312 -11.13 -4.94 -12.06
CA PHE A 312 -10.97 -5.11 -13.51
C PHE A 312 -12.30 -5.27 -14.28
N LYS A 313 -13.38 -4.75 -13.75
CA LYS A 313 -14.67 -4.70 -14.46
C LYS A 313 -14.74 -3.47 -15.37
N LYS A 314 -15.45 -3.60 -16.48
CA LYS A 314 -15.56 -2.51 -17.48
C LYS A 314 -16.44 -1.36 -17.00
N THR A 315 -17.42 -1.67 -16.15
CA THR A 315 -18.36 -0.69 -15.62
C THR A 315 -18.54 -0.86 -14.11
N LEU A 316 -18.99 0.22 -13.44
CA LEU A 316 -19.36 0.18 -12.04
C LEU A 316 -20.46 -0.87 -11.77
N ALA A 317 -21.46 -0.95 -12.64
CA ALA A 317 -22.56 -1.91 -12.53
C ALA A 317 -22.05 -3.37 -12.56
N GLU A 318 -21.07 -3.68 -13.43
CA GLU A 318 -20.42 -4.99 -13.45
C GLU A 318 -19.66 -5.27 -12.15
N ALA A 319 -18.93 -4.28 -11.63
CA ALA A 319 -18.25 -4.40 -10.34
C ALA A 319 -19.25 -4.62 -9.19
N GLU A 320 -20.34 -3.88 -9.17
CA GLU A 320 -21.40 -4.00 -8.17
C GLU A 320 -22.17 -5.33 -8.24
N SER A 321 -22.19 -5.98 -9.40
CA SER A 321 -22.76 -7.32 -9.56
C SER A 321 -21.92 -8.44 -8.97
N CYS A 322 -20.63 -8.17 -8.69
CA CYS A 322 -19.74 -9.10 -8.03
C CYS A 322 -20.04 -9.22 -6.52
N ALA A 323 -19.62 -10.32 -5.91
CA ALA A 323 -19.83 -10.53 -4.47
C ALA A 323 -19.11 -9.52 -3.61
N ARG A 324 -17.86 -9.20 -3.96
CA ARG A 324 -16.98 -8.24 -3.29
C ARG A 324 -16.90 -8.47 -1.78
N GLU A 325 -16.62 -9.72 -1.42
CA GLU A 325 -16.65 -10.18 -0.04
C GLU A 325 -15.25 -10.50 0.48
N ILE A 326 -14.98 -10.10 1.73
CA ILE A 326 -13.92 -10.66 2.57
C ILE A 326 -14.59 -11.60 3.57
N LEU A 327 -14.08 -12.81 3.66
CA LEU A 327 -14.69 -13.88 4.46
C LEU A 327 -13.70 -14.39 5.50
N VAL A 328 -14.25 -14.95 6.58
CA VAL A 328 -13.50 -15.67 7.60
C VAL A 328 -14.16 -17.02 7.87
N ALA A 329 -13.33 -18.05 7.94
CA ALA A 329 -13.67 -19.33 8.55
C ALA A 329 -12.96 -19.46 9.89
N ARG A 330 -13.60 -20.10 10.88
CA ARG A 330 -13.04 -20.44 12.18
C ARG A 330 -13.24 -21.94 12.40
N VAL A 331 -12.16 -22.67 12.47
CA VAL A 331 -12.18 -24.14 12.51
C VAL A 331 -11.09 -24.65 13.45
N THR A 332 -11.13 -25.95 13.79
CA THR A 332 -10.11 -26.62 14.58
C THR A 332 -9.33 -27.64 13.73
N GLU A 333 -8.12 -28.03 14.17
CA GLU A 333 -7.39 -29.13 13.53
C GLU A 333 -8.22 -30.42 13.43
N LYS A 334 -9.00 -30.73 14.48
CA LYS A 334 -9.89 -31.91 14.50
C LYS A 334 -10.89 -31.89 13.35
N GLU A 335 -11.45 -30.72 13.06
CA GLU A 335 -12.41 -30.56 11.96
C GLU A 335 -11.74 -30.64 10.59
N ILE A 336 -10.51 -30.11 10.46
CA ILE A 336 -9.74 -30.25 9.23
C ILE A 336 -9.43 -31.74 8.98
N LEU A 337 -9.07 -32.50 10.01
CA LEU A 337 -8.80 -33.95 9.89
C LEU A 337 -10.08 -34.74 9.58
N SER A 338 -11.20 -34.40 10.18
CA SER A 338 -12.47 -35.09 9.96
C SER A 338 -13.15 -34.72 8.65
N GLY A 339 -12.84 -33.55 8.09
CA GLY A 339 -13.46 -33.01 6.89
C GLY A 339 -14.86 -32.41 7.14
N ALA A 340 -15.24 -32.15 8.39
CA ALA A 340 -16.56 -31.62 8.74
C ALA A 340 -16.50 -30.68 9.95
N VAL A 341 -17.25 -29.60 9.90
CA VAL A 341 -17.43 -28.65 11.02
C VAL A 341 -18.31 -29.28 12.08
N SER A 342 -17.84 -29.32 13.32
CA SER A 342 -18.55 -30.01 14.43
C SER A 342 -18.35 -29.33 15.79
N CYS A 343 -17.37 -28.43 15.95
CA CYS A 343 -17.06 -27.77 17.22
C CYS A 343 -17.97 -26.57 17.46
N PRO A 344 -18.41 -26.32 18.71
CA PRO A 344 -19.13 -25.11 19.07
C PRO A 344 -18.28 -23.88 18.71
N GLY A 345 -18.89 -22.90 18.05
CA GLY A 345 -18.20 -21.67 17.63
C GLY A 345 -17.42 -21.77 16.32
N SER A 346 -17.28 -22.95 15.71
CA SER A 346 -16.77 -23.08 14.35
C SER A 346 -17.78 -22.58 13.32
N TYR A 347 -17.26 -21.96 12.27
CA TYR A 347 -18.07 -21.50 11.15
C TYR A 347 -17.24 -21.42 9.87
N LEU A 348 -17.94 -21.47 8.74
CA LEU A 348 -17.39 -21.25 7.41
C LEU A 348 -18.08 -20.07 6.74
N LYS A 349 -17.41 -19.44 5.79
CA LYS A 349 -17.99 -18.44 4.88
C LYS A 349 -18.64 -17.24 5.58
N ARG A 350 -18.17 -16.87 6.78
CA ARG A 350 -18.66 -15.67 7.46
C ARG A 350 -18.14 -14.43 6.74
N VAL A 351 -19.05 -13.60 6.26
CA VAL A 351 -18.70 -12.33 5.62
C VAL A 351 -18.33 -11.31 6.70
N VAL A 352 -17.12 -10.76 6.62
CA VAL A 352 -16.60 -9.76 7.56
C VAL A 352 -16.50 -8.37 6.95
N SER A 353 -16.42 -8.30 5.62
CA SER A 353 -16.58 -7.07 4.86
C SER A 353 -17.26 -7.37 3.53
N LYS A 354 -18.28 -6.57 3.20
CA LYS A 354 -19.01 -6.64 1.93
C LYS A 354 -19.33 -5.26 1.44
N LEU A 355 -19.00 -4.99 0.18
CA LEU A 355 -19.33 -3.71 -0.43
C LEU A 355 -20.80 -3.68 -0.88
N GLY A 356 -21.48 -2.61 -0.53
CA GLY A 356 -22.79 -2.23 -1.03
C GLY A 356 -22.70 -1.46 -2.36
N LYS A 357 -23.70 -0.62 -2.61
CA LYS A 357 -23.62 0.35 -3.72
C LYS A 357 -22.56 1.39 -3.42
N TYR A 358 -21.73 1.64 -4.41
CA TYR A 358 -20.77 2.74 -4.35
C TYR A 358 -21.53 4.07 -4.34
N ARG A 359 -21.28 4.87 -3.33
CA ARG A 359 -21.88 6.21 -3.23
C ARG A 359 -21.00 7.30 -3.82
N GLY A 360 -19.73 6.97 -4.05
CA GLY A 360 -18.71 7.96 -4.36
C GLY A 360 -18.30 8.77 -3.14
N PRO A 361 -17.32 9.65 -3.27
CA PRO A 361 -17.03 10.60 -2.21
C PRO A 361 -18.35 11.28 -1.84
N GLU A 362 -18.65 11.36 -0.55
CA GLU A 362 -19.86 12.06 -0.07
C GLU A 362 -19.90 13.39 -0.82
N THR A 363 -20.99 13.60 -1.56
CA THR A 363 -21.20 14.91 -2.16
C THR A 363 -21.16 15.89 -1.00
N ASN A 364 -20.15 16.73 -0.98
CA ASN A 364 -19.97 17.76 0.04
C ASN A 364 -21.35 18.37 0.33
N PRO A 365 -21.79 18.50 1.60
CA PRO A 365 -23.11 19.01 1.96
C PRO A 365 -23.40 20.39 1.34
N TYR A 366 -22.35 21.07 0.88
CA TYR A 366 -22.44 22.33 0.14
C TYR A 366 -22.62 22.14 -1.39
N GLY A 367 -22.70 20.88 -1.88
CA GLY A 367 -22.90 20.53 -3.29
C GLY A 367 -21.63 20.58 -4.14
N GLU A 368 -21.80 20.48 -5.47
CA GLU A 368 -20.67 20.51 -6.40
C GLU A 368 -19.95 21.86 -6.40
N PRO A 369 -18.60 21.90 -6.58
CA PRO A 369 -17.85 23.13 -6.73
C PRO A 369 -18.46 24.04 -7.81
N GLY A 370 -18.79 25.27 -7.42
CA GLY A 370 -19.45 26.24 -8.30
C GLY A 370 -20.97 26.37 -8.12
N ARG A 371 -21.59 25.56 -7.25
CA ARG A 371 -23.00 25.68 -6.88
C ARG A 371 -23.33 27.03 -6.20
N TYR A 372 -22.39 27.52 -5.40
CA TYR A 372 -22.47 28.82 -4.73
C TYR A 372 -21.41 29.77 -5.27
N SER A 373 -21.68 31.05 -5.28
CA SER A 373 -20.63 32.06 -5.39
C SER A 373 -19.71 31.99 -4.16
N ASP A 374 -18.48 32.49 -4.28
CA ASP A 374 -17.50 32.44 -3.18
C ASP A 374 -18.04 33.15 -1.91
N ARG A 375 -18.87 34.17 -2.09
CA ARG A 375 -19.49 34.90 -0.98
C ARG A 375 -20.64 34.11 -0.34
N GLU A 376 -21.51 33.52 -1.15
CA GLU A 376 -22.61 32.67 -0.64
C GLU A 376 -22.08 31.46 0.12
N LEU A 377 -20.98 30.85 -0.37
CA LEU A 377 -20.33 29.76 0.33
C LEU A 377 -19.69 30.23 1.64
N ALA A 378 -18.99 31.36 1.65
CA ALA A 378 -18.40 31.93 2.86
C ALA A 378 -19.47 32.22 3.94
N ASP A 379 -20.55 32.92 3.56
CA ASP A 379 -21.63 33.27 4.47
C ASP A 379 -22.31 32.01 5.03
N LYS A 380 -22.50 30.97 4.20
CA LYS A 380 -23.10 29.70 4.59
C LYS A 380 -22.20 28.91 5.56
N LEU A 381 -20.88 28.80 5.27
CA LEU A 381 -19.92 28.12 6.14
C LEU A 381 -19.84 28.79 7.52
N ILE A 382 -19.82 30.13 7.56
CA ILE A 382 -19.77 30.86 8.83
C ILE A 382 -21.06 30.67 9.63
N ALA A 383 -22.21 30.59 8.96
CA ALA A 383 -23.51 30.41 9.63
C ALA A 383 -23.71 28.98 10.19
N GLU A 384 -23.13 27.98 9.56
CA GLU A 384 -23.44 26.56 9.81
C GLU A 384 -22.33 25.81 10.58
N LEU A 385 -21.06 26.29 10.58
CA LEU A 385 -19.93 25.58 11.15
C LEU A 385 -19.24 26.31 12.31
N PRO A 386 -18.69 25.57 13.28
CA PRO A 386 -17.74 26.12 14.24
C PRO A 386 -16.48 26.65 13.52
N GLY A 387 -15.87 27.72 14.05
CA GLY A 387 -14.75 28.43 13.41
C GLY A 387 -13.57 27.52 13.03
N ASP A 388 -13.25 26.54 13.88
CA ASP A 388 -12.18 25.56 13.68
C ASP A 388 -12.45 24.55 12.55
N LYS A 389 -13.69 24.47 12.05
CA LYS A 389 -14.10 23.58 10.95
C LYS A 389 -14.21 24.27 9.61
N ILE A 390 -14.24 25.60 9.57
CA ILE A 390 -14.53 26.36 8.35
C ILE A 390 -13.42 26.15 7.31
N ILE A 391 -12.17 26.34 7.70
CA ILE A 391 -11.04 26.26 6.76
C ILE A 391 -10.86 24.83 6.22
N SER A 392 -10.94 23.81 7.09
CA SER A 392 -10.88 22.41 6.63
C SER A 392 -11.99 22.09 5.63
N THR A 393 -13.20 22.59 5.86
CA THR A 393 -14.34 22.39 4.95
C THR A 393 -14.15 23.09 3.60
N VAL A 394 -13.47 24.25 3.56
CA VAL A 394 -13.14 24.92 2.29
C VAL A 394 -12.17 24.05 1.47
N PHE A 395 -11.17 23.44 2.11
CA PHE A 395 -10.25 22.53 1.43
C PHE A 395 -10.90 21.21 1.00
N ASP A 396 -11.87 20.72 1.76
CA ASP A 396 -12.67 19.55 1.35
C ASP A 396 -13.58 19.87 0.15
N TYR A 397 -14.05 21.12 0.06
CA TYR A 397 -14.88 21.59 -1.04
C TYR A 397 -14.10 21.86 -2.32
N TYR A 398 -12.89 22.38 -2.18
CA TYR A 398 -11.95 22.63 -3.26
C TYR A 398 -10.61 21.95 -2.95
N PRO A 399 -10.42 20.67 -3.28
CA PRO A 399 -9.14 19.99 -3.05
C PRO A 399 -8.01 20.72 -3.78
N VAL A 400 -7.01 21.15 -3.02
CA VAL A 400 -5.84 21.88 -3.54
C VAL A 400 -4.69 20.89 -3.70
N PRO A 401 -4.07 20.78 -4.90
CA PRO A 401 -2.85 20.02 -5.07
C PRO A 401 -1.73 20.56 -4.16
N CYS A 402 -0.95 19.68 -3.55
CA CYS A 402 0.15 20.03 -2.62
C CYS A 402 1.26 20.93 -3.20
N TYR A 403 1.15 21.40 -4.43
CA TYR A 403 2.19 22.08 -5.22
C TYR A 403 1.83 23.51 -5.64
N ALA A 404 0.81 24.12 -5.05
CA ALA A 404 0.45 25.50 -5.39
C ALA A 404 1.51 26.47 -4.84
N GLU A 405 2.21 27.19 -5.72
CA GLU A 405 3.29 28.14 -5.38
C GLU A 405 2.87 29.34 -4.51
N ASP A 406 1.58 29.51 -4.28
CA ASP A 406 1.01 30.64 -3.51
C ASP A 406 0.69 30.28 -2.04
N HIS A 407 1.29 29.18 -1.50
CA HIS A 407 1.06 28.77 -0.10
C HIS A 407 1.31 29.92 0.89
N GLY A 408 2.38 30.68 0.75
CA GLY A 408 2.69 31.75 1.68
C GLY A 408 1.63 32.86 1.77
N ARG A 409 0.94 33.16 0.66
CA ARG A 409 -0.15 34.14 0.65
C ARG A 409 -1.46 33.54 1.18
N LEU A 410 -1.72 32.27 0.87
CA LEU A 410 -2.88 31.55 1.36
C LEU A 410 -2.75 31.32 2.86
N ASP A 411 -1.58 30.86 3.32
CA ASP A 411 -1.27 30.66 4.74
C ASP A 411 -1.43 31.95 5.55
N ALA A 412 -0.99 33.11 4.99
CA ALA A 412 -1.17 34.41 5.64
C ALA A 412 -2.66 34.79 5.77
N MET A 413 -3.48 34.53 4.73
CA MET A 413 -4.91 34.78 4.78
C MET A 413 -5.64 33.83 5.76
N ILE A 414 -5.21 32.59 5.84
CA ILE A 414 -5.73 31.61 6.81
C ILE A 414 -5.39 32.05 8.23
N ALA A 415 -4.14 32.41 8.49
CA ALA A 415 -3.70 32.92 9.80
C ALA A 415 -4.45 34.21 10.20
N GLU A 416 -4.71 35.11 9.24
CA GLU A 416 -5.54 36.32 9.46
C GLU A 416 -6.98 35.95 9.85
N PHE A 417 -7.57 34.96 9.18
CA PHE A 417 -8.93 34.50 9.47
C PHE A 417 -9.01 33.79 10.84
N GLU A 418 -8.07 32.91 11.15
CA GLU A 418 -8.04 32.14 12.41
C GLU A 418 -7.69 32.99 13.64
N SER A 419 -6.93 34.09 13.46
CA SER A 419 -6.57 35.01 14.55
C SER A 419 -7.65 36.03 14.86
N GLY A 420 -8.67 36.17 14.00
CA GLY A 420 -9.81 37.09 14.20
C GLY A 420 -10.74 36.63 15.31
N ASN A 421 -11.25 37.57 16.10
CA ASN A 421 -12.23 37.29 17.16
C ASN A 421 -13.63 36.95 16.62
N GLU A 422 -13.89 37.26 15.36
CA GLU A 422 -15.13 36.93 14.63
C GLU A 422 -14.78 36.49 13.22
N ALA A 423 -15.50 35.47 12.71
CA ALA A 423 -15.33 34.97 11.37
C ALA A 423 -15.64 36.03 10.31
N ASP A 424 -14.64 36.56 9.60
CA ASP A 424 -14.80 37.58 8.57
C ASP A 424 -15.11 36.94 7.20
N SER A 425 -16.36 37.09 6.77
CA SER A 425 -16.86 36.61 5.47
C SER A 425 -16.03 37.12 4.27
N LYS A 426 -15.43 38.31 4.37
CA LYS A 426 -14.62 38.87 3.28
C LYS A 426 -13.27 38.15 3.16
N ILE A 427 -12.63 37.85 4.30
CA ILE A 427 -11.37 37.12 4.34
C ILE A 427 -11.64 35.70 3.85
N LEU A 428 -12.67 35.02 4.36
CA LEU A 428 -13.05 33.67 3.94
C LEU A 428 -13.40 33.62 2.44
N CYS A 429 -14.13 34.62 1.92
CA CYS A 429 -14.42 34.73 0.49
C CYS A 429 -13.12 34.82 -0.36
N ARG A 430 -12.10 35.54 0.12
CA ARG A 430 -10.79 35.63 -0.56
C ARG A 430 -10.03 34.30 -0.50
N ILE A 431 -10.09 33.58 0.63
CA ILE A 431 -9.53 32.24 0.77
C ILE A 431 -10.23 31.29 -0.21
N ILE A 432 -11.56 31.23 -0.22
CA ILE A 432 -12.36 30.43 -1.14
C ILE A 432 -12.00 30.73 -2.60
N SER A 433 -11.91 32.00 -2.97
CA SER A 433 -11.57 32.41 -4.34
C SER A 433 -10.16 31.95 -4.73
N SER A 434 -9.19 32.03 -3.81
CA SER A 434 -7.81 31.58 -4.03
C SER A 434 -7.76 30.05 -4.16
N VAL A 435 -8.37 29.32 -3.24
CA VAL A 435 -8.44 27.85 -3.27
C VAL A 435 -9.14 27.36 -4.53
N ARG A 436 -10.28 27.96 -4.90
CA ARG A 436 -11.02 27.65 -6.12
C ARG A 436 -10.24 27.92 -7.40
N SER A 437 -9.42 28.96 -7.43
CA SER A 437 -8.57 29.26 -8.60
C SER A 437 -7.51 28.19 -8.81
N VAL A 438 -6.99 27.63 -7.72
CA VAL A 438 -6.00 26.53 -7.73
C VAL A 438 -6.67 25.20 -8.09
N SER A 439 -7.83 24.88 -7.51
CA SER A 439 -8.54 23.62 -7.79
C SER A 439 -9.12 23.55 -9.22
N ARG A 440 -9.47 24.67 -9.84
CA ARG A 440 -9.89 24.73 -11.24
C ARG A 440 -8.77 24.43 -12.25
N GLN A 441 -7.52 24.36 -11.81
CA GLN A 441 -6.42 23.90 -12.65
C GLN A 441 -6.46 22.38 -12.92
N GLU A 442 -7.38 21.62 -12.35
CA GLU A 442 -7.54 20.16 -12.58
C GLU A 442 -8.20 19.74 -13.90
N GLU A 443 -8.64 20.64 -14.75
CA GLU A 443 -8.78 20.33 -16.19
C GLU A 443 -7.46 20.52 -16.94
N THR A 444 -6.36 20.09 -16.31
CA THR A 444 -5.04 20.18 -16.93
C THR A 444 -5.04 19.35 -18.23
N ASN A 445 -4.66 19.99 -19.30
CA ASN A 445 -4.59 19.35 -20.62
C ASN A 445 -3.79 18.03 -20.52
N PRO A 446 -4.31 16.88 -21.02
CA PRO A 446 -3.63 15.58 -20.91
C PRO A 446 -2.20 15.59 -21.47
N MET A 447 -1.91 16.43 -22.48
CA MET A 447 -0.56 16.61 -23.01
C MET A 447 0.34 17.37 -22.01
N ALA A 448 -0.19 18.35 -21.27
CA ALA A 448 0.56 19.05 -20.24
C ALA A 448 0.95 18.10 -19.10
N LEU A 449 0.05 17.20 -18.70
CA LEU A 449 0.36 16.13 -17.72
C LEU A 449 1.45 15.18 -18.24
N ARG A 450 1.41 14.81 -19.52
CA ARG A 450 2.48 14.00 -20.13
C ARG A 450 3.81 14.72 -20.14
N ILE A 451 3.84 16.03 -20.42
CA ILE A 451 5.03 16.85 -20.36
C ILE A 451 5.58 16.85 -18.91
N ARG A 452 4.74 17.09 -17.93
CA ARG A 452 5.13 17.11 -16.51
C ARG A 452 5.70 15.77 -16.07
N SER A 453 5.00 14.67 -16.32
CA SER A 453 5.44 13.32 -15.97
C SER A 453 6.79 12.97 -16.62
N TRP A 454 7.01 13.41 -17.85
CA TRP A 454 8.29 13.21 -18.53
C TRP A 454 9.42 13.97 -17.82
N VAL A 455 9.20 15.24 -17.44
CA VAL A 455 10.19 16.06 -16.70
C VAL A 455 10.50 15.44 -15.34
N GLU A 456 9.50 14.98 -14.60
CA GLU A 456 9.65 14.34 -13.30
C GLU A 456 10.50 13.06 -13.41
N LYS A 457 10.24 12.24 -14.42
CA LYS A 457 10.97 10.99 -14.65
C LYS A 457 12.43 11.22 -15.03
N HIS A 458 12.73 12.30 -15.77
CA HIS A 458 14.06 12.59 -16.30
C HIS A 458 14.70 13.80 -15.61
N ALA A 459 14.25 14.17 -14.40
CA ALA A 459 14.67 15.40 -13.73
C ALA A 459 16.18 15.54 -13.57
N VAL A 460 16.90 14.46 -13.24
CA VAL A 460 18.35 14.45 -12.99
C VAL A 460 19.20 14.23 -14.25
N GLU A 461 18.58 13.84 -15.36
CA GLU A 461 19.26 13.58 -16.62
C GLU A 461 19.59 14.87 -17.36
N ASP A 462 20.57 14.81 -18.26
CA ASP A 462 20.89 15.92 -19.16
C ASP A 462 20.10 15.76 -20.46
N TRP A 463 19.20 16.68 -20.73
CA TRP A 463 18.36 16.72 -21.93
C TRP A 463 18.02 18.17 -22.31
N SER A 464 17.78 18.36 -23.59
CA SER A 464 17.34 19.62 -24.16
C SER A 464 15.82 19.65 -24.40
N LEU A 465 15.23 20.85 -24.42
CA LEU A 465 13.82 21.03 -24.80
C LEU A 465 13.51 20.52 -26.22
N ALA A 466 14.51 20.43 -27.10
CA ALA A 466 14.34 19.92 -28.45
C ALA A 466 14.18 18.39 -28.43
N GLU A 467 15.05 17.67 -27.73
CA GLU A 467 14.96 16.21 -27.55
C GLU A 467 13.66 15.80 -26.86
N MET A 468 13.29 16.53 -25.81
CA MET A 468 12.01 16.29 -25.13
C MET A 468 10.81 16.46 -26.07
N ALA A 469 10.79 17.51 -26.88
CA ALA A 469 9.72 17.78 -27.83
C ALA A 469 9.63 16.68 -28.91
N GLU A 470 10.76 16.18 -29.39
CA GLU A 470 10.86 15.07 -30.33
C GLU A 470 10.29 13.77 -29.73
N VAL A 471 10.69 13.42 -28.49
CA VAL A 471 10.18 12.23 -27.77
C VAL A 471 8.67 12.30 -27.57
N LEU A 472 8.13 13.47 -27.27
CA LEU A 472 6.70 13.66 -27.02
C LEU A 472 5.88 13.82 -28.31
N GLY A 473 6.54 13.95 -29.49
CA GLY A 473 5.90 14.09 -30.79
C GLY A 473 5.17 15.43 -30.97
N ILE A 474 5.65 16.50 -30.34
CA ILE A 474 5.05 17.85 -30.38
C ILE A 474 6.09 18.93 -30.69
N SER A 475 5.65 20.09 -31.17
CA SER A 475 6.59 21.19 -31.38
C SER A 475 7.08 21.78 -30.07
N ARG A 476 8.36 22.17 -30.00
CA ARG A 476 8.97 22.82 -28.83
C ARG A 476 8.17 24.06 -28.39
N PHE A 477 7.69 24.86 -29.34
CA PHE A 477 6.92 26.06 -29.02
C PHE A 477 5.61 25.72 -28.31
N TYR A 478 4.85 24.74 -28.87
CA TYR A 478 3.59 24.28 -28.26
C TYR A 478 3.84 23.69 -26.88
N MET A 479 4.87 22.85 -26.72
CA MET A 479 5.24 22.24 -25.44
C MET A 479 5.51 23.29 -24.35
N CYS A 480 6.37 24.26 -24.63
CA CYS A 480 6.72 25.30 -23.65
C CYS A 480 5.54 26.21 -23.32
N HIS A 481 4.75 26.58 -24.35
CA HIS A 481 3.58 27.44 -24.15
C HIS A 481 2.50 26.73 -23.34
N LEU A 482 2.19 25.47 -23.70
CA LEU A 482 1.20 24.67 -23.00
C LEU A 482 1.61 24.46 -21.53
N PHE A 483 2.85 24.04 -21.28
CA PHE A 483 3.33 23.80 -19.91
C PHE A 483 3.27 25.07 -19.05
N LYS A 484 3.75 26.20 -19.58
CA LYS A 484 3.68 27.47 -18.84
C LYS A 484 2.26 27.95 -18.62
N LYS A 485 1.35 27.71 -19.56
CA LYS A 485 -0.08 28.04 -19.44
C LYS A 485 -0.74 27.22 -18.33
N GLU A 486 -0.47 25.90 -18.29
CA GLU A 486 -1.13 24.97 -17.36
C GLU A 486 -0.51 24.98 -15.96
N PHE A 487 0.80 25.18 -15.85
CA PHE A 487 1.52 25.06 -14.56
C PHE A 487 2.15 26.37 -14.07
N GLY A 488 2.01 27.47 -14.81
CA GLY A 488 2.55 28.78 -14.40
C GLY A 488 4.05 28.97 -14.58
N LEU A 489 4.84 27.89 -14.68
CA LEU A 489 6.29 27.84 -14.71
C LEU A 489 6.83 27.43 -16.08
N ALA A 490 8.05 27.83 -16.40
CA ALA A 490 8.77 27.24 -17.52
C ALA A 490 9.26 25.82 -17.18
N ILE A 491 9.34 24.96 -18.19
CA ILE A 491 9.74 23.54 -18.01
C ILE A 491 11.10 23.41 -17.30
N LEU A 492 12.07 24.27 -17.63
CA LEU A 492 13.40 24.23 -16.99
C LEU A 492 13.38 24.75 -15.56
N GLU A 493 12.53 25.72 -15.24
CA GLU A 493 12.30 26.18 -13.88
C GLU A 493 11.71 25.06 -13.02
N TYR A 494 10.71 24.35 -13.55
CA TYR A 494 10.12 23.19 -12.90
C TYR A 494 11.16 22.07 -12.65
N ARG A 495 11.99 21.74 -13.67
CA ARG A 495 13.08 20.79 -13.50
C ARG A 495 14.07 21.21 -12.39
N ASN A 496 14.43 22.48 -12.34
CA ASN A 496 15.35 23.00 -11.30
C ASN A 496 14.72 22.91 -9.90
N ALA A 497 13.42 23.17 -9.76
CA ALA A 497 12.71 23.02 -8.48
C ALA A 497 12.74 21.56 -7.99
N LEU A 498 12.54 20.59 -8.87
CA LEU A 498 12.65 19.15 -8.53
C LEU A 498 14.08 18.80 -8.07
N ARG A 499 15.09 19.24 -8.80
CA ARG A 499 16.52 19.04 -8.45
C ARG A 499 16.88 19.66 -7.11
N LEU A 500 16.39 20.87 -6.82
CA LEU A 500 16.60 21.54 -5.54
C LEU A 500 15.94 20.77 -4.38
N THR A 501 14.75 20.23 -4.59
CA THR A 501 14.05 19.41 -3.58
C THR A 501 14.88 18.17 -3.22
N MET A 502 15.43 17.47 -4.21
CA MET A 502 16.33 16.32 -4.00
C MET A 502 17.62 16.75 -3.30
N ALA A 503 18.20 17.87 -3.71
CA ALA A 503 19.44 18.38 -3.12
C ALA A 503 19.25 18.77 -1.64
N LYS A 504 18.15 19.42 -1.28
CA LYS A 504 17.80 19.74 0.12
C LYS A 504 17.74 18.50 0.98
N GLN A 505 17.11 17.44 0.49
CA GLN A 505 17.04 16.15 1.23
C GLN A 505 18.44 15.53 1.42
N GLN A 506 19.28 15.55 0.39
CA GLN A 506 20.64 15.02 0.50
C GLN A 506 21.53 15.89 1.42
N LEU A 507 21.38 17.21 1.38
CA LEU A 507 22.11 18.14 2.27
C LEU A 507 21.80 17.86 3.75
N ILE A 508 20.56 17.50 4.08
CA ILE A 508 20.13 17.18 5.45
C ILE A 508 20.58 15.78 5.87
N ARG A 509 20.49 14.81 4.96
CA ARG A 509 20.64 13.36 5.29
C ARG A 509 22.04 12.82 5.13
N SER A 510 22.95 13.55 4.47
CA SER A 510 24.31 13.07 4.18
C SER A 510 25.37 14.12 4.47
N ASN A 511 26.59 13.65 4.73
CA ASN A 511 27.79 14.48 4.81
C ASN A 511 28.56 14.54 3.48
N ASP A 512 27.94 14.14 2.38
CA ASP A 512 28.55 14.16 1.06
C ASP A 512 29.00 15.58 0.66
N LEU A 513 30.04 15.65 -0.15
CA LEU A 513 30.52 16.91 -0.66
C LEU A 513 29.43 17.61 -1.46
N ILE A 514 29.28 18.92 -1.27
CA ILE A 514 28.25 19.72 -1.97
C ILE A 514 28.36 19.58 -3.50
N CYS A 515 29.57 19.46 -4.02
CA CYS A 515 29.80 19.23 -5.46
C CYS A 515 29.31 17.85 -5.91
N LYS A 516 29.41 16.82 -5.06
CA LYS A 516 28.85 15.48 -5.34
C LYS A 516 27.33 15.53 -5.38
N ILE A 517 26.71 16.15 -4.38
CA ILE A 517 25.24 16.34 -4.33
C ILE A 517 24.74 17.10 -5.56
N ALA A 518 25.45 18.15 -5.98
CA ALA A 518 25.09 18.90 -7.19
C ALA A 518 25.03 18.00 -8.43
N VAL A 519 26.03 17.14 -8.63
CA VAL A 519 26.10 16.22 -9.77
C VAL A 519 25.00 15.14 -9.68
N GLU A 520 24.80 14.52 -8.52
CA GLU A 520 23.79 13.49 -8.30
C GLU A 520 22.35 14.02 -8.47
N CYS A 521 22.13 15.30 -8.17
CA CYS A 521 20.86 15.97 -8.42
C CYS A 521 20.72 16.54 -9.84
N GLY A 522 21.67 16.26 -10.74
CA GLY A 522 21.61 16.61 -12.15
C GLY A 522 22.04 18.04 -12.48
N PHE A 523 22.68 18.78 -11.56
CA PHE A 523 23.28 20.06 -11.86
C PHE A 523 24.65 19.86 -12.55
N GLY A 524 24.84 20.47 -13.72
CA GLY A 524 26.06 20.29 -14.50
C GLY A 524 27.33 20.79 -13.82
N THR A 525 27.21 21.79 -12.93
CA THR A 525 28.35 22.33 -12.16
C THR A 525 27.91 22.72 -10.74
N SER A 526 28.86 22.64 -9.80
CA SER A 526 28.64 23.07 -8.42
C SER A 526 28.40 24.58 -8.29
N SER A 527 28.96 25.40 -9.19
CA SER A 527 28.73 26.84 -9.23
C SER A 527 27.28 27.15 -9.61
N TYR A 528 26.81 26.58 -10.70
CA TYR A 528 25.42 26.73 -11.14
C TYR A 528 24.42 26.24 -10.08
N PHE A 529 24.70 25.09 -9.44
CA PHE A 529 23.93 24.62 -8.31
C PHE A 529 23.87 25.64 -7.18
N GLY A 530 25.04 26.22 -6.80
CA GLY A 530 25.11 27.21 -5.74
C GLY A 530 24.28 28.47 -6.04
N GLU A 531 24.33 28.96 -7.28
CA GLU A 531 23.55 30.12 -7.73
C GLU A 531 22.05 29.85 -7.67
N VAL A 532 21.59 28.76 -8.30
CA VAL A 532 20.18 28.37 -8.32
C VAL A 532 19.64 28.09 -6.91
N PHE A 533 20.45 27.45 -6.05
CA PHE A 533 20.08 27.18 -4.67
C PHE A 533 19.94 28.46 -3.85
N GLN A 534 20.90 29.38 -3.98
CA GLN A 534 20.88 30.65 -3.26
C GLN A 534 19.77 31.59 -3.75
N GLU A 535 19.47 31.56 -5.05
CA GLU A 535 18.32 32.30 -5.61
C GLU A 535 17.00 31.79 -5.05
N SER A 536 16.86 30.47 -4.90
CA SER A 536 15.63 29.82 -4.37
C SER A 536 15.49 29.95 -2.85
N GLU A 537 16.57 29.69 -2.09
CA GLU A 537 16.48 29.54 -0.62
C GLU A 537 17.03 30.76 0.15
N GLY A 538 17.58 31.75 -0.55
CA GLY A 538 18.21 32.96 0.06
C GLY A 538 19.54 32.71 0.76
N ILE A 539 19.97 31.45 0.88
CA ILE A 539 21.22 31.04 1.55
C ILE A 539 21.96 29.98 0.72
N THR A 540 23.24 29.83 0.96
CA THR A 540 24.08 28.85 0.24
C THR A 540 23.77 27.41 0.68
N PRO A 541 23.99 26.36 -0.16
CA PRO A 541 23.84 24.97 0.22
C PRO A 541 24.59 24.58 1.50
N GLY A 542 25.78 25.14 1.72
CA GLY A 542 26.56 24.91 2.93
C GLY A 542 25.95 25.53 4.18
N GLN A 543 25.35 26.72 4.06
CA GLN A 543 24.60 27.36 5.15
C GLN A 543 23.32 26.59 5.46
N TYR A 544 22.61 26.18 4.41
CA TYR A 544 21.39 25.35 4.55
C TYR A 544 21.69 24.06 5.32
N ARG A 545 22.75 23.34 4.96
CA ARG A 545 23.19 22.15 5.68
C ARG A 545 23.41 22.42 7.17
N LYS A 546 24.14 23.48 7.50
CA LYS A 546 24.45 23.83 8.91
C LYS A 546 23.24 24.22 9.73
N LEU A 547 22.17 24.68 9.09
CA LEU A 547 20.93 25.07 9.77
C LEU A 547 20.00 23.87 10.04
N HIS A 548 20.15 22.78 9.26
CA HIS A 548 19.20 21.66 9.27
C HIS A 548 19.82 20.30 9.64
N GLN A 549 21.13 20.24 9.90
CA GLN A 549 21.87 19.13 10.54
C GLN A 549 22.22 19.48 11.99
#